data_d5df8c2a821b7152fa41f07b90a9cdfb
#
_entry.id   d5df8c2a821b7152fa41f07b90a9cdfb
#
_cell.length_a   1.000
_cell.length_b   1.000
_cell.length_c   1.000
_cell.angle_alpha   90.00
_cell.angle_beta   90.00
_cell.angle_gamma   90.00
#
_symmetry.space_group_name_H-M   'P 1'
#
loop_
_entity.id
_entity.type
_entity.pdbx_description
1 polymer ?
#
loop_
_entity_poly.entity_id
_entity_poly.type
_entity_poly.pdbx_seq_one_letter_code
_entity_poly.pdbx_strand_id
1 'polypeptide(L)'
;MSTILLVPTAVASADDDAPPPGPPPVSFTMTSGAPIRDGATYGVGTVIVAHFAGPVDEAAAARDLVVTANPPVTGSWHWVNNTTAHWRPPQYWAPGTVVSVAGGPTFTIGASHVSIADDATKKVSVYDGGALVKTMPTSMGRGGTETVNGKTLSFWTQPGVYTVLDKSNPVVMDSSTYGLPINNHLGYKETIPYAVRVSTDGVYLHQLDATVWAQGNTNTSHGCLNLNHDNAQWFYNFSVPGDVVEVRNTGGKPLQLWQNGDWSVPWDQW
;
A
#
# COMPACT_ATOMS: atom_id res chain seq x y z
N MET A 1 -0.01 -2.01 -87.15
CA MET A 1 -0.80 -1.45 -86.06
C MET A 1 -1.00 -2.55 -85.03
N SER A 2 -0.18 -2.59 -84.01
CA SER A 2 -0.30 -3.60 -82.89
C SER A 2 -1.03 -2.96 -81.71
N THR A 3 -2.17 -3.53 -81.38
CA THR A 3 -3.04 -3.11 -80.29
C THR A 3 -2.56 -3.78 -79.00
N ILE A 4 -2.03 -2.99 -78.03
CA ILE A 4 -1.63 -3.46 -76.67
C ILE A 4 -2.92 -3.47 -75.83
N LEU A 5 -3.33 -4.64 -75.32
CA LEU A 5 -4.39 -4.80 -74.35
C LEU A 5 -3.72 -4.56 -72.94
N LEU A 6 -4.16 -3.51 -72.24
CA LEU A 6 -3.89 -3.36 -70.81
C LEU A 6 -4.85 -4.24 -70.01
N VAL A 7 -4.29 -5.16 -69.21
CA VAL A 7 -5.03 -5.95 -68.22
C VAL A 7 -4.97 -5.15 -66.91
N PRO A 8 -6.11 -4.85 -66.26
CA PRO A 8 -6.08 -4.21 -64.94
C PRO A 8 -5.65 -5.24 -63.87
N THR A 9 -4.57 -4.94 -63.18
CA THR A 9 -4.18 -5.66 -61.94
C THR A 9 -5.13 -5.25 -60.84
N ALA A 10 -5.93 -6.20 -60.35
CA ALA A 10 -6.70 -6.04 -59.09
C ALA A 10 -5.74 -5.96 -57.94
N VAL A 11 -5.76 -4.82 -57.21
CA VAL A 11 -5.13 -4.68 -55.93
C VAL A 11 -6.01 -5.40 -54.90
N ALA A 12 -5.52 -6.51 -54.38
CA ALA A 12 -6.16 -7.18 -53.25
C ALA A 12 -6.14 -6.23 -52.04
N SER A 13 -7.33 -5.89 -51.56
CA SER A 13 -7.49 -5.23 -50.29
C SER A 13 -6.96 -6.18 -49.17
N ALA A 14 -6.07 -5.70 -48.35
CA ALA A 14 -5.62 -6.44 -47.18
C ALA A 14 -6.80 -6.69 -46.22
N ASP A 15 -6.91 -7.91 -45.72
CA ASP A 15 -7.94 -8.34 -44.80
C ASP A 15 -7.98 -7.43 -43.55
N ASP A 16 -9.05 -6.65 -43.45
CA ASP A 16 -9.43 -5.89 -42.23
C ASP A 16 -10.12 -6.80 -41.16
N ASP A 17 -9.95 -8.13 -41.25
CA ASP A 17 -10.59 -9.13 -40.40
C ASP A 17 -9.65 -9.68 -39.28
N ALA A 18 -8.61 -8.97 -38.90
CA ALA A 18 -7.90 -9.33 -37.70
C ALA A 18 -8.81 -9.06 -36.47
N PRO A 19 -9.08 -10.06 -35.61
CA PRO A 19 -9.86 -9.82 -34.41
C PRO A 19 -9.19 -8.69 -33.59
N PRO A 20 -9.99 -7.81 -32.97
CA PRO A 20 -9.42 -6.74 -32.17
C PRO A 20 -8.44 -7.34 -31.17
N PRO A 21 -7.29 -6.67 -30.90
CA PRO A 21 -6.34 -7.16 -29.93
C PRO A 21 -7.04 -7.37 -28.59
N GLY A 22 -6.81 -8.52 -27.98
CA GLY A 22 -7.36 -8.83 -26.66
C GLY A 22 -6.90 -7.79 -25.62
N PRO A 23 -7.55 -7.75 -24.44
CA PRO A 23 -7.16 -6.82 -23.39
C PRO A 23 -5.67 -7.01 -23.02
N PRO A 24 -4.97 -5.92 -22.67
CA PRO A 24 -3.57 -6.01 -22.22
C PRO A 24 -3.43 -6.99 -21.05
N PRO A 25 -2.31 -7.73 -20.96
CA PRO A 25 -2.04 -8.57 -19.80
C PRO A 25 -2.17 -7.81 -18.49
N VAL A 26 -2.77 -8.44 -17.48
CA VAL A 26 -2.97 -7.89 -16.15
C VAL A 26 -2.15 -8.69 -15.12
N SER A 27 -1.55 -8.01 -14.14
CA SER A 27 -0.90 -8.60 -12.98
C SER A 27 -1.54 -8.08 -11.70
N PHE A 28 -1.49 -8.91 -10.63
CA PHE A 28 -2.11 -8.57 -9.35
C PHE A 28 -1.07 -8.48 -8.26
N THR A 29 -1.05 -7.34 -7.56
CA THR A 29 -0.10 -7.05 -6.49
C THR A 29 -0.81 -6.56 -5.23
N MET A 30 -0.09 -6.57 -4.11
CA MET A 30 -0.40 -5.75 -2.94
C MET A 30 -0.13 -4.27 -3.27
N THR A 31 -0.61 -3.36 -2.43
CA THR A 31 -0.27 -1.92 -2.50
C THR A 31 1.23 -1.64 -2.36
N SER A 32 2.00 -2.57 -1.83
CA SER A 32 3.47 -2.55 -1.81
C SER A 32 4.13 -2.74 -3.19
N GLY A 33 3.37 -3.15 -4.21
CA GLY A 33 3.87 -3.64 -5.49
C GLY A 33 4.33 -5.09 -5.48
N ALA A 34 4.35 -5.77 -4.32
CA ALA A 34 4.69 -7.18 -4.24
C ALA A 34 3.56 -8.04 -4.85
N PRO A 35 3.87 -9.03 -5.69
CA PRO A 35 2.87 -9.92 -6.27
C PRO A 35 2.03 -10.63 -5.20
N ILE A 36 0.72 -10.67 -5.37
CA ILE A 36 -0.15 -11.54 -4.59
C ILE A 36 0.13 -12.98 -5.04
N ARG A 37 0.45 -13.86 -4.11
CA ARG A 37 0.84 -15.24 -4.39
C ARG A 37 -0.30 -16.20 -4.14
N ASP A 38 -0.44 -17.20 -5.00
CA ASP A 38 -1.36 -18.31 -4.82
C ASP A 38 -1.12 -19.03 -3.50
N GLY A 39 -2.19 -19.34 -2.78
CA GLY A 39 -2.15 -20.05 -1.50
C GLY A 39 -1.56 -19.25 -0.33
N ALA A 40 -1.14 -18.00 -0.54
CA ALA A 40 -0.60 -17.17 0.54
C ALA A 40 -1.70 -16.68 1.50
N THR A 41 -1.26 -16.23 2.69
CA THR A 41 -2.13 -15.61 3.69
C THR A 41 -1.72 -14.16 3.90
N TYR A 42 -2.71 -13.27 3.90
CA TYR A 42 -2.53 -11.81 4.05
C TYR A 42 -3.45 -11.28 5.16
N GLY A 43 -3.16 -10.07 5.66
CA GLY A 43 -3.93 -9.40 6.69
C GLY A 43 -5.31 -8.93 6.23
N VAL A 44 -6.15 -8.55 7.19
CA VAL A 44 -7.57 -8.15 6.98
C VAL A 44 -7.73 -6.84 6.21
N GLY A 45 -6.69 -6.04 6.07
CA GLY A 45 -6.67 -4.80 5.29
C GLY A 45 -6.17 -4.97 3.85
N THR A 46 -6.04 -6.19 3.35
CA THR A 46 -5.51 -6.43 2.00
C THR A 46 -6.33 -5.73 0.94
N VAL A 47 -5.65 -4.97 0.09
CA VAL A 47 -6.16 -4.35 -1.14
C VAL A 47 -5.54 -5.07 -2.32
N ILE A 48 -6.36 -5.42 -3.31
CA ILE A 48 -5.90 -6.06 -4.54
C ILE A 48 -5.64 -4.97 -5.55
N VAL A 49 -4.43 -4.90 -6.09
CA VAL A 49 -4.07 -3.94 -7.13
C VAL A 49 -3.92 -4.67 -8.46
N ALA A 50 -4.71 -4.28 -9.46
CA ALA A 50 -4.59 -4.74 -10.83
C ALA A 50 -3.73 -3.75 -11.63
N HIS A 51 -2.66 -4.25 -12.26
CA HIS A 51 -1.79 -3.50 -13.16
C HIS A 51 -1.91 -4.06 -14.58
N PHE A 52 -2.37 -3.25 -15.51
CA PHE A 52 -2.43 -3.58 -16.93
C PHE A 52 -1.14 -3.15 -17.64
N ALA A 53 -0.68 -3.97 -18.58
CA ALA A 53 0.51 -3.68 -19.38
C ALA A 53 0.34 -2.49 -20.35
N GLY A 54 -0.87 -1.97 -20.50
CA GLY A 54 -1.21 -0.80 -21.31
C GLY A 54 -2.57 -0.24 -20.93
N PRO A 55 -2.93 0.95 -21.42
CA PRO A 55 -4.22 1.59 -21.16
C PRO A 55 -5.41 0.71 -21.53
N VAL A 56 -6.43 0.71 -20.68
CA VAL A 56 -7.69 -0.02 -20.89
C VAL A 56 -8.89 0.91 -20.83
N ASP A 57 -10.00 0.47 -21.43
CA ASP A 57 -11.32 1.02 -21.12
C ASP A 57 -11.75 0.47 -19.75
N GLU A 58 -11.95 1.36 -18.79
CA GLU A 58 -12.23 0.98 -17.38
C GLU A 58 -13.51 0.16 -17.26
N ALA A 59 -14.57 0.52 -18.01
CA ALA A 59 -15.85 -0.19 -17.94
C ALA A 59 -15.77 -1.58 -18.59
N ALA A 60 -14.96 -1.75 -19.62
CA ALA A 60 -14.71 -3.06 -20.22
C ALA A 60 -13.86 -3.93 -19.29
N ALA A 61 -12.75 -3.41 -18.79
CA ALA A 61 -11.85 -4.13 -17.89
C ALA A 61 -12.52 -4.54 -16.57
N ALA A 62 -13.38 -3.70 -16.00
CA ALA A 62 -14.11 -4.00 -14.77
C ALA A 62 -15.03 -5.23 -14.90
N ARG A 63 -15.51 -5.56 -16.10
CA ARG A 63 -16.33 -6.77 -16.35
C ARG A 63 -15.51 -8.06 -16.25
N ASP A 64 -14.22 -7.99 -16.58
CA ASP A 64 -13.33 -9.15 -16.59
C ASP A 64 -12.57 -9.29 -15.24
N LEU A 65 -12.42 -8.19 -14.50
CA LEU A 65 -11.80 -8.16 -13.17
C LEU A 65 -12.76 -8.65 -12.07
N VAL A 66 -13.16 -9.91 -12.13
CA VAL A 66 -14.08 -10.49 -11.16
C VAL A 66 -13.31 -10.95 -9.94
N VAL A 67 -13.67 -10.42 -8.75
CA VAL A 67 -13.19 -10.87 -7.44
C VAL A 67 -14.30 -11.65 -6.76
N THR A 68 -14.00 -12.88 -6.38
CA THR A 68 -14.91 -13.76 -5.61
C THR A 68 -14.33 -14.04 -4.25
N ALA A 69 -15.21 -14.23 -3.25
CA ALA A 69 -14.80 -14.53 -1.88
C ALA A 69 -15.71 -15.58 -1.26
N ASN A 70 -15.14 -16.38 -0.36
CA ASN A 70 -15.89 -17.32 0.47
C ASN A 70 -15.47 -17.15 1.95
N PRO A 71 -16.40 -16.68 2.84
CA PRO A 71 -17.77 -16.26 2.56
C PRO A 71 -17.87 -15.11 1.56
N PRO A 72 -19.01 -14.97 0.84
CA PRO A 72 -19.20 -13.93 -0.16
C PRO A 72 -19.04 -12.52 0.43
N VAL A 73 -18.32 -11.66 -0.28
CA VAL A 73 -18.08 -10.26 0.09
C VAL A 73 -18.31 -9.37 -1.12
N THR A 74 -19.05 -8.29 -0.92
CA THR A 74 -19.20 -7.25 -1.94
C THR A 74 -18.03 -6.27 -1.84
N GLY A 75 -17.47 -5.88 -2.98
CA GLY A 75 -16.41 -4.88 -3.06
C GLY A 75 -16.45 -4.18 -4.41
N SER A 76 -15.53 -3.26 -4.63
CA SER A 76 -15.50 -2.42 -5.83
C SER A 76 -14.08 -2.10 -6.25
N TRP A 77 -13.87 -1.91 -7.55
CA TRP A 77 -12.64 -1.37 -8.12
C TRP A 77 -12.69 0.16 -8.09
N HIS A 78 -11.61 0.77 -7.63
CA HIS A 78 -11.31 2.18 -7.73
C HIS A 78 -10.16 2.39 -8.73
N TRP A 79 -10.42 3.13 -9.80
CA TRP A 79 -9.42 3.40 -10.84
C TRP A 79 -8.52 4.55 -10.41
N VAL A 80 -7.23 4.25 -10.23
CA VAL A 80 -6.19 5.26 -9.95
C VAL A 80 -5.77 5.97 -11.24
N ASN A 81 -5.73 5.22 -12.33
CA ASN A 81 -5.50 5.68 -13.70
C ASN A 81 -5.93 4.58 -14.68
N ASN A 82 -5.80 4.81 -16.01
CA ASN A 82 -6.22 3.86 -17.04
C ASN A 82 -5.38 2.57 -17.18
N THR A 83 -4.41 2.36 -16.28
CA THR A 83 -3.60 1.14 -16.22
C THR A 83 -3.58 0.49 -14.83
N THR A 84 -4.22 1.13 -13.83
CA THR A 84 -4.15 0.66 -12.43
C THR A 84 -5.48 0.84 -11.72
N ALA A 85 -5.98 -0.25 -11.15
CA ALA A 85 -7.18 -0.24 -10.33
C ALA A 85 -6.93 -0.96 -9.00
N HIS A 86 -7.52 -0.45 -7.92
CA HIS A 86 -7.45 -1.00 -6.56
C HIS A 86 -8.82 -1.56 -6.16
N TRP A 87 -8.86 -2.75 -5.59
CA TRP A 87 -10.09 -3.37 -5.11
C TRP A 87 -10.06 -3.63 -3.62
N ARG A 88 -11.12 -3.27 -2.95
CA ARG A 88 -11.37 -3.63 -1.54
C ARG A 88 -12.87 -3.76 -1.25
N PRO A 89 -13.26 -4.44 -0.17
CA PRO A 89 -14.62 -4.36 0.35
C PRO A 89 -14.86 -3.05 1.14
N PRO A 90 -16.11 -2.75 1.53
CA PRO A 90 -16.41 -1.55 2.33
C PRO A 90 -15.88 -1.60 3.76
N GLN A 91 -15.61 -2.78 4.28
CA GLN A 91 -15.04 -3.05 5.61
C GLN A 91 -13.85 -4.00 5.48
N TYR A 92 -13.00 -4.07 6.51
CA TYR A 92 -11.91 -5.04 6.53
C TYR A 92 -12.44 -6.45 6.29
N TRP A 93 -11.62 -7.26 5.65
CA TRP A 93 -11.96 -8.65 5.38
C TRP A 93 -12.23 -9.43 6.67
N ALA A 94 -13.17 -10.36 6.61
CA ALA A 94 -13.35 -11.33 7.70
C ALA A 94 -12.18 -12.35 7.71
N PRO A 95 -11.64 -12.70 8.87
CA PRO A 95 -10.63 -13.76 8.98
C PRO A 95 -11.10 -15.08 8.36
N GLY A 96 -10.19 -15.80 7.71
CA GLY A 96 -10.46 -17.08 7.06
C GLY A 96 -11.15 -16.97 5.70
N THR A 97 -11.46 -15.77 5.22
CA THR A 97 -12.02 -15.58 3.87
C THR A 97 -11.02 -16.05 2.82
N VAL A 98 -11.47 -16.91 1.90
CA VAL A 98 -10.73 -17.28 0.69
C VAL A 98 -11.13 -16.34 -0.44
N VAL A 99 -10.16 -15.69 -1.05
CA VAL A 99 -10.35 -14.69 -2.11
C VAL A 99 -9.74 -15.20 -3.40
N SER A 100 -10.49 -15.15 -4.51
CA SER A 100 -10.00 -15.52 -5.83
C SER A 100 -10.24 -14.39 -6.83
N VAL A 101 -9.26 -14.09 -7.65
CA VAL A 101 -9.34 -13.10 -8.73
C VAL A 101 -9.39 -13.83 -10.06
N ALA A 102 -10.35 -13.51 -10.92
CA ALA A 102 -10.44 -14.13 -12.24
C ALA A 102 -9.15 -13.90 -13.04
N GLY A 103 -8.56 -15.00 -13.55
CA GLY A 103 -7.26 -14.94 -14.24
C GLY A 103 -6.06 -14.59 -13.36
N GLY A 104 -6.24 -14.55 -12.04
CA GLY A 104 -5.24 -14.16 -11.06
C GLY A 104 -5.13 -15.14 -9.89
N PRO A 105 -4.56 -14.69 -8.76
CA PRO A 105 -4.28 -15.54 -7.61
C PRO A 105 -5.53 -15.88 -6.79
N THR A 106 -5.41 -17.01 -6.04
CA THR A 106 -6.28 -17.35 -4.91
C THR A 106 -5.47 -17.28 -3.62
N PHE A 107 -5.99 -16.59 -2.60
CA PHE A 107 -5.30 -16.39 -1.33
C PHE A 107 -6.28 -16.40 -0.15
N THR A 108 -5.77 -16.43 1.07
CA THR A 108 -6.57 -16.48 2.28
C THR A 108 -6.32 -15.25 3.14
N ILE A 109 -7.35 -14.74 3.80
CA ILE A 109 -7.26 -13.71 4.82
C ILE A 109 -6.95 -14.37 6.16
N GLY A 110 -5.89 -13.92 6.80
CA GLY A 110 -5.43 -14.42 8.10
C GLY A 110 -6.22 -13.91 9.30
N ALA A 111 -5.59 -13.90 10.47
CA ALA A 111 -6.16 -13.34 11.69
C ALA A 111 -6.44 -11.83 11.55
N SER A 112 -7.36 -11.32 12.39
CA SER A 112 -7.74 -9.91 12.37
C SER A 112 -6.77 -9.08 13.22
N HIS A 113 -5.63 -8.72 12.64
CA HIS A 113 -4.67 -7.84 13.28
C HIS A 113 -4.96 -6.38 12.92
N VAL A 114 -5.31 -5.59 13.93
CA VAL A 114 -5.54 -4.15 13.81
C VAL A 114 -4.73 -3.43 14.87
N SER A 115 -3.85 -2.52 14.45
CA SER A 115 -3.05 -1.68 15.33
C SER A 115 -3.57 -0.25 15.30
N ILE A 116 -3.70 0.39 16.46
CA ILE A 116 -4.12 1.78 16.59
C ILE A 116 -2.97 2.57 17.22
N ALA A 117 -2.34 3.44 16.43
CA ALA A 117 -1.32 4.38 16.87
C ALA A 117 -1.99 5.72 17.17
N ASP A 118 -2.08 6.06 18.45
CA ASP A 118 -2.77 7.25 18.92
C ASP A 118 -1.77 8.29 19.45
N ASP A 119 -1.67 9.42 18.73
CA ASP A 119 -0.74 10.49 19.09
C ASP A 119 -1.13 11.23 20.38
N ALA A 120 -2.41 11.25 20.75
CA ALA A 120 -2.83 11.84 22.01
C ALA A 120 -2.28 11.08 23.24
N THR A 121 -2.11 9.75 23.10
CA THR A 121 -1.59 8.89 24.16
C THR A 121 -0.14 8.45 23.97
N LYS A 122 0.45 8.71 22.79
CA LYS A 122 1.79 8.26 22.38
C LYS A 122 1.96 6.74 22.49
N LYS A 123 0.91 5.99 22.12
CA LYS A 123 0.89 4.54 22.20
C LYS A 123 0.40 3.89 20.93
N VAL A 124 0.89 2.69 20.66
CA VAL A 124 0.33 1.75 19.69
C VAL A 124 -0.36 0.64 20.46
N SER A 125 -1.68 0.51 20.30
CA SER A 125 -2.50 -0.59 20.83
C SER A 125 -2.76 -1.59 19.73
N VAL A 126 -2.38 -2.84 19.93
CA VAL A 126 -2.49 -3.92 18.94
C VAL A 126 -3.59 -4.88 19.37
N TYR A 127 -4.49 -5.17 18.44
CA TYR A 127 -5.64 -6.05 18.62
C TYR A 127 -5.53 -7.27 17.70
N ASP A 128 -5.91 -8.41 18.23
CA ASP A 128 -6.12 -9.66 17.49
C ASP A 128 -7.54 -10.16 17.74
N GLY A 129 -8.33 -10.30 16.67
CA GLY A 129 -9.75 -10.66 16.78
C GLY A 129 -10.58 -9.71 17.64
N GLY A 130 -10.17 -8.44 17.75
CA GLY A 130 -10.79 -7.43 18.61
C GLY A 130 -10.31 -7.43 20.07
N ALA A 131 -9.53 -8.43 20.50
CA ALA A 131 -8.90 -8.44 21.81
C ALA A 131 -7.60 -7.64 21.83
N LEU A 132 -7.39 -6.76 22.83
CA LEU A 132 -6.13 -6.04 23.02
C LEU A 132 -5.04 -7.04 23.47
N VAL A 133 -4.02 -7.25 22.62
CA VAL A 133 -2.93 -8.19 22.89
C VAL A 133 -1.62 -7.51 23.29
N LYS A 134 -1.44 -6.23 22.90
CA LYS A 134 -0.21 -5.47 23.21
C LYS A 134 -0.50 -3.97 23.25
N THR A 135 0.19 -3.27 24.14
CA THR A 135 0.29 -1.80 24.13
C THR A 135 1.76 -1.41 24.18
N MET A 136 2.17 -0.57 23.24
CA MET A 136 3.56 -0.17 23.07
C MET A 136 3.67 1.35 23.14
N PRO A 137 4.49 1.93 24.04
CA PRO A 137 4.87 3.34 23.94
C PRO A 137 5.57 3.60 22.59
N THR A 138 5.24 4.73 21.96
CA THR A 138 5.84 5.13 20.68
C THR A 138 6.19 6.61 20.68
N SER A 139 7.12 7.00 19.80
CA SER A 139 7.42 8.39 19.44
C SER A 139 7.23 8.52 17.93
N MET A 140 6.28 9.35 17.51
CA MET A 140 5.90 9.53 16.11
C MET A 140 6.57 10.75 15.48
N GLY A 141 6.09 11.16 14.32
CA GLY A 141 6.53 12.35 13.61
C GLY A 141 6.43 13.61 14.48
N ARG A 142 7.55 14.32 14.65
CA ARG A 142 7.67 15.51 15.52
C ARG A 142 6.80 16.69 15.09
N GLY A 143 6.19 16.60 13.92
CA GLY A 143 5.40 17.66 13.33
C GLY A 143 6.23 18.77 12.67
N GLY A 144 5.52 19.74 12.13
CA GLY A 144 6.13 20.84 11.40
C GLY A 144 6.53 20.48 9.96
N THR A 145 7.17 21.46 9.32
CA THR A 145 7.66 21.33 7.94
C THR A 145 9.03 21.97 7.82
N GLU A 146 9.83 21.50 6.87
CA GLU A 146 11.12 22.09 6.48
C GLU A 146 11.13 22.27 4.97
N THR A 147 11.62 23.40 4.48
CA THR A 147 11.80 23.64 3.03
C THR A 147 13.27 23.45 2.67
N VAL A 148 13.55 22.43 1.88
CA VAL A 148 14.90 22.09 1.43
C VAL A 148 14.91 22.06 -0.10
N ASN A 149 15.80 22.84 -0.72
CA ASN A 149 15.93 22.94 -2.18
C ASN A 149 14.59 23.22 -2.90
N GLY A 150 13.74 24.06 -2.30
CA GLY A 150 12.42 24.41 -2.87
C GLY A 150 11.32 23.37 -2.65
N LYS A 151 11.63 22.23 -2.04
CA LYS A 151 10.65 21.19 -1.67
C LYS A 151 10.29 21.32 -0.19
N THR A 152 9.01 21.44 0.14
CA THR A 152 8.53 21.42 1.52
C THR A 152 8.34 19.97 1.97
N LEU A 153 9.05 19.57 2.98
CA LEU A 153 8.98 18.25 3.64
C LEU A 153 8.12 18.38 4.90
N SER A 154 7.26 17.41 5.12
CA SER A 154 6.42 17.30 6.33
C SER A 154 7.03 16.25 7.26
N PHE A 155 7.06 16.55 8.56
CA PHE A 155 7.54 15.63 9.59
C PHE A 155 6.42 15.11 10.49
N TRP A 156 5.20 15.16 9.99
CA TRP A 156 4.05 14.52 10.63
C TRP A 156 3.94 13.05 10.21
N THR A 157 3.55 12.17 11.14
CA THR A 157 2.90 10.92 10.76
C THR A 157 1.48 11.28 10.33
N GLN A 158 1.10 11.04 9.08
CA GLN A 158 -0.22 11.41 8.59
C GLN A 158 -1.31 10.59 9.29
N PRO A 159 -2.44 11.20 9.72
CA PRO A 159 -3.57 10.47 10.25
C PRO A 159 -4.28 9.72 9.12
N GLY A 160 -4.70 8.49 9.38
CA GLY A 160 -5.38 7.64 8.41
C GLY A 160 -5.16 6.15 8.66
N VAL A 161 -5.64 5.35 7.73
CA VAL A 161 -5.56 3.90 7.81
C VAL A 161 -4.57 3.38 6.79
N TYR A 162 -3.47 2.88 7.29
CA TYR A 162 -2.40 2.19 6.55
C TYR A 162 -2.61 0.68 6.58
N THR A 163 -1.89 -0.02 5.70
CA THR A 163 -1.68 -1.46 5.84
C THR A 163 -0.18 -1.77 5.88
N VAL A 164 0.19 -2.89 6.51
CA VAL A 164 1.56 -3.38 6.46
C VAL A 164 1.90 -3.74 5.01
N LEU A 165 2.94 -3.12 4.47
CA LEU A 165 3.43 -3.33 3.10
C LEU A 165 4.45 -4.47 3.04
N ASP A 166 5.50 -4.33 3.83
CA ASP A 166 6.60 -5.30 3.93
C ASP A 166 7.40 -5.12 5.23
N LYS A 167 8.38 -6.00 5.43
CA LYS A 167 9.22 -6.02 6.63
C LYS A 167 10.68 -6.24 6.26
N SER A 168 11.58 -5.55 6.94
CA SER A 168 13.03 -5.69 6.77
C SER A 168 13.75 -5.72 8.10
N ASN A 169 14.78 -6.55 8.21
CA ASN A 169 15.64 -6.58 9.40
C ASN A 169 17.08 -6.93 8.99
N PRO A 170 17.97 -5.91 8.89
CA PRO A 170 17.70 -4.48 9.00
C PRO A 170 17.23 -3.84 7.66
N VAL A 171 16.87 -2.55 7.74
CA VAL A 171 16.69 -1.67 6.57
C VAL A 171 17.65 -0.49 6.68
N VAL A 172 18.16 0.00 5.55
CA VAL A 172 18.88 1.29 5.50
C VAL A 172 17.88 2.41 5.26
N MET A 173 17.72 3.29 6.23
CA MET A 173 16.92 4.50 6.12
C MET A 173 17.84 5.68 5.77
N ASP A 174 17.58 6.31 4.63
CA ASP A 174 18.39 7.39 4.09
C ASP A 174 17.48 8.57 3.73
N SER A 175 17.62 9.68 4.44
CA SER A 175 16.78 10.86 4.29
C SER A 175 16.87 11.50 2.91
N SER A 176 17.94 11.26 2.16
CA SER A 176 18.08 11.77 0.80
C SER A 176 17.07 11.19 -0.18
N THR A 177 16.54 10.01 0.10
CA THR A 177 15.54 9.31 -0.74
C THR A 177 14.22 10.08 -0.86
N TYR A 178 13.86 10.89 0.14
CA TYR A 178 12.68 11.74 0.08
C TYR A 178 12.99 13.24 -0.07
N GLY A 179 14.28 13.59 -0.30
CA GLY A 179 14.73 14.93 -0.63
C GLY A 179 15.33 15.73 0.52
N LEU A 180 15.61 15.12 1.68
CA LEU A 180 16.35 15.72 2.78
C LEU A 180 17.81 15.25 2.73
N PRO A 181 18.80 16.11 2.31
CA PRO A 181 20.19 15.69 2.21
C PRO A 181 20.72 15.17 3.55
N ILE A 182 21.53 14.11 3.53
CA ILE A 182 22.10 13.50 4.74
C ILE A 182 23.01 14.43 5.55
N ASN A 183 23.60 15.45 4.90
CA ASN A 183 24.40 16.48 5.56
C ASN A 183 23.58 17.69 6.03
N ASN A 184 22.25 17.69 5.87
CA ASN A 184 21.37 18.65 6.51
C ASN A 184 21.37 18.39 8.03
N HIS A 185 21.12 19.42 8.85
CA HIS A 185 21.04 19.28 10.31
C HIS A 185 19.96 18.31 10.79
N LEU A 186 18.99 17.98 9.93
CA LEU A 186 17.94 16.97 10.14
C LEU A 186 18.15 15.70 9.31
N GLY A 187 19.18 15.68 8.46
CA GLY A 187 19.49 14.55 7.60
C GLY A 187 20.01 13.35 8.41
N TYR A 188 19.79 12.16 7.85
CA TYR A 188 20.29 10.92 8.44
C TYR A 188 20.52 9.85 7.38
N LYS A 189 21.39 8.90 7.72
CA LYS A 189 21.53 7.62 7.05
C LYS A 189 21.84 6.56 8.11
N GLU A 190 20.88 5.70 8.39
CA GLU A 190 20.93 4.78 9.51
C GLU A 190 20.54 3.37 9.11
N THR A 191 21.13 2.37 9.74
CA THR A 191 20.74 0.97 9.61
C THR A 191 19.82 0.61 10.76
N ILE A 192 18.56 0.37 10.45
CA ILE A 192 17.46 0.23 11.40
C ILE A 192 16.96 -1.21 11.45
N PRO A 193 16.99 -1.87 12.62
CA PRO A 193 16.46 -3.22 12.78
C PRO A 193 14.94 -3.23 12.95
N TYR A 194 14.34 -4.41 12.72
CA TYR A 194 12.92 -4.70 12.94
C TYR A 194 11.98 -3.64 12.36
N ALA A 195 12.14 -3.32 11.08
CA ALA A 195 11.36 -2.31 10.38
C ALA A 195 10.16 -2.93 9.66
N VAL A 196 8.95 -2.42 9.97
CA VAL A 196 7.68 -2.77 9.34
C VAL A 196 7.19 -1.55 8.57
N ARG A 197 7.23 -1.60 7.24
CA ARG A 197 6.82 -0.50 6.37
C ARG A 197 5.31 -0.45 6.23
N VAL A 198 4.72 0.74 6.35
CA VAL A 198 3.28 0.95 6.25
C VAL A 198 2.88 2.00 5.21
N SER A 199 3.81 2.79 4.68
CA SER A 199 3.52 3.71 3.58
C SER A 199 4.53 3.61 2.45
N THR A 200 4.12 3.99 1.26
CA THR A 200 4.97 4.00 0.05
C THR A 200 6.02 5.09 0.09
N ASP A 201 5.79 6.16 0.83
CA ASP A 201 6.71 7.27 1.05
C ASP A 201 7.61 7.13 2.28
N GLY A 202 7.61 5.94 2.93
CA GLY A 202 8.65 5.58 3.89
C GLY A 202 8.29 5.77 5.36
N VAL A 203 7.03 5.63 5.75
CA VAL A 203 6.64 5.51 7.16
C VAL A 203 6.76 4.06 7.62
N TYR A 204 7.45 3.85 8.75
CA TYR A 204 7.69 2.55 9.37
C TYR A 204 7.32 2.57 10.85
N LEU A 205 6.98 1.39 11.39
CA LEU A 205 7.15 1.06 12.80
C LEU A 205 8.49 0.34 12.91
N HIS A 206 9.43 0.84 13.75
CA HIS A 206 10.78 0.28 13.78
C HIS A 206 11.49 0.51 15.13
N GLN A 207 12.54 -0.27 15.36
CA GLN A 207 13.39 -0.05 16.52
C GLN A 207 14.15 1.28 16.42
N LEU A 208 14.13 2.06 17.51
CA LEU A 208 15.06 3.18 17.70
C LEU A 208 15.28 3.44 19.20
N ASP A 209 16.22 2.71 19.80
CA ASP A 209 16.48 2.77 21.24
C ASP A 209 16.99 4.13 21.70
N ALA A 210 17.65 4.89 20.83
CA ALA A 210 18.10 6.25 21.13
C ALA A 210 16.93 7.20 21.49
N THR A 211 15.68 6.84 21.16
CA THR A 211 14.48 7.64 21.45
C THR A 211 13.59 7.02 22.54
N VAL A 212 14.04 6.02 23.29
CA VAL A 212 13.24 5.39 24.36
C VAL A 212 12.74 6.42 25.38
N TRP A 213 13.52 7.44 25.69
CA TRP A 213 13.14 8.55 26.56
C TRP A 213 11.93 9.35 26.05
N ALA A 214 11.70 9.36 24.74
CA ALA A 214 10.61 10.06 24.09
C ALA A 214 9.35 9.19 23.89
N GLN A 215 9.54 7.87 23.79
CA GLN A 215 8.45 6.92 23.56
C GLN A 215 7.42 6.93 24.69
N GLY A 216 6.17 7.18 24.37
CA GLY A 216 5.08 7.39 25.33
C GLY A 216 5.01 8.81 25.90
N ASN A 217 5.89 9.72 25.48
CA ASN A 217 6.00 11.07 26.03
C ASN A 217 5.94 12.16 24.96
N THR A 218 6.82 12.13 23.94
CA THR A 218 6.92 13.16 22.91
C THR A 218 7.30 12.59 21.56
N ASN A 219 7.10 13.37 20.49
CA ASN A 219 7.38 12.99 19.12
C ASN A 219 8.73 13.53 18.67
N THR A 220 9.53 12.68 18.00
CA THR A 220 10.91 13.03 17.61
C THR A 220 11.27 12.66 16.18
N SER A 221 10.47 11.79 15.51
CA SER A 221 10.80 11.26 14.19
C SER A 221 10.45 12.21 13.04
N HIS A 222 10.79 11.82 11.83
CA HIS A 222 10.38 12.50 10.59
C HIS A 222 9.08 11.94 9.97
N GLY A 223 8.36 11.09 10.72
CA GLY A 223 7.11 10.47 10.30
C GLY A 223 6.95 9.02 10.74
N CYS A 224 8.05 8.32 11.01
CA CYS A 224 8.03 6.93 11.51
C CYS A 224 7.51 6.84 12.95
N LEU A 225 7.14 5.64 13.35
CA LEU A 225 6.74 5.27 14.72
C LEU A 225 7.90 4.53 15.38
N ASN A 226 8.65 5.23 16.22
CA ASN A 226 9.82 4.68 16.92
C ASN A 226 9.37 3.82 18.11
N LEU A 227 9.93 2.64 18.20
CA LEU A 227 9.69 1.65 19.26
C LEU A 227 11.03 1.26 19.92
N ASN A 228 10.99 0.77 21.15
CA ASN A 228 12.16 0.11 21.74
C ASN A 228 12.37 -1.27 21.10
N HIS A 229 13.54 -1.87 21.35
CA HIS A 229 13.93 -3.17 20.79
C HIS A 229 12.84 -4.24 20.94
N ASP A 230 12.37 -4.48 22.17
CA ASP A 230 11.43 -5.59 22.45
C ASP A 230 10.09 -5.40 21.76
N ASN A 231 9.58 -4.16 21.71
CA ASN A 231 8.32 -3.83 21.06
C ASN A 231 8.46 -3.90 19.53
N ALA A 232 9.55 -3.41 18.96
CA ALA A 232 9.80 -3.48 17.51
C ALA A 232 9.97 -4.92 17.05
N GLN A 233 10.74 -5.74 17.76
CA GLN A 233 10.91 -7.16 17.45
C GLN A 233 9.59 -7.92 17.57
N TRP A 234 8.81 -7.65 18.62
CA TRP A 234 7.50 -8.26 18.79
C TRP A 234 6.56 -7.90 17.63
N PHE A 235 6.45 -6.62 17.29
CA PHE A 235 5.58 -6.14 16.21
C PHE A 235 6.01 -6.69 14.84
N TYR A 236 7.32 -6.72 14.59
CA TYR A 236 7.91 -7.31 13.39
C TYR A 236 7.53 -8.80 13.24
N ASN A 237 7.57 -9.56 14.32
CA ASN A 237 7.25 -11.00 14.30
C ASN A 237 5.73 -11.24 14.20
N PHE A 238 4.92 -10.38 14.82
CA PHE A 238 3.47 -10.50 14.88
C PHE A 238 2.81 -10.13 13.54
N SER A 239 3.21 -9.02 12.92
CA SER A 239 2.52 -8.47 11.76
C SER A 239 2.80 -9.24 10.47
N VAL A 240 1.81 -9.25 9.57
CA VAL A 240 1.91 -9.79 8.21
C VAL A 240 1.50 -8.71 7.18
N PRO A 241 1.94 -8.81 5.91
CA PRO A 241 1.47 -7.90 4.87
C PRO A 241 -0.06 -7.87 4.78
N GLY A 242 -0.63 -6.69 4.71
CA GLY A 242 -2.08 -6.48 4.72
C GLY A 242 -2.70 -6.29 6.11
N ASP A 243 -1.97 -6.42 7.22
CA ASP A 243 -2.46 -6.04 8.55
C ASP A 243 -2.71 -4.53 8.62
N VAL A 244 -3.70 -4.13 9.42
CA VAL A 244 -4.13 -2.73 9.53
C VAL A 244 -3.32 -1.97 10.58
N VAL A 245 -2.91 -0.75 10.22
CA VAL A 245 -2.32 0.22 11.15
C VAL A 245 -3.07 1.55 11.01
N GLU A 246 -3.88 1.90 11.98
CA GLU A 246 -4.61 3.16 12.02
C GLU A 246 -3.85 4.20 12.86
N VAL A 247 -3.58 5.38 12.28
CA VAL A 247 -2.93 6.51 12.94
C VAL A 247 -3.97 7.58 13.23
N ARG A 248 -4.03 8.02 14.50
CA ARG A 248 -5.03 8.97 15.00
C ARG A 248 -4.39 10.16 15.72
N ASN A 249 -5.16 11.26 15.77
CA ASN A 249 -4.87 12.43 16.61
C ASN A 249 -3.54 13.13 16.32
N THR A 250 -2.95 12.91 15.13
CA THR A 250 -1.79 13.68 14.68
C THR A 250 -2.23 14.98 14.01
N GLY A 251 -1.33 16.00 13.96
CA GLY A 251 -1.58 17.26 13.30
C GLY A 251 -1.28 17.28 11.80
N GLY A 252 -0.94 16.12 11.20
CA GLY A 252 -0.61 16.00 9.79
C GLY A 252 -1.81 16.12 8.86
N LYS A 253 -1.53 16.29 7.55
CA LYS A 253 -2.57 16.16 6.51
C LYS A 253 -3.05 14.70 6.47
N PRO A 254 -4.32 14.45 6.09
CA PRO A 254 -4.81 13.08 5.92
C PRO A 254 -3.96 12.27 4.95
N LEU A 255 -3.78 10.99 5.28
CA LEU A 255 -3.09 10.02 4.44
C LEU A 255 -3.73 9.95 3.05
N GLN A 256 -2.92 10.02 2.00
CA GLN A 256 -3.37 10.00 0.62
C GLN A 256 -3.36 8.57 0.05
N LEU A 257 -4.20 8.33 -0.96
CA LEU A 257 -4.31 7.04 -1.64
C LEU A 257 -2.92 6.50 -2.08
N TRP A 258 -2.11 7.34 -2.74
CA TRP A 258 -0.78 6.97 -3.22
C TRP A 258 0.23 6.62 -2.11
N GLN A 259 -0.05 7.00 -0.86
CA GLN A 259 0.77 6.69 0.32
C GLN A 259 0.40 5.35 0.98
N ASN A 260 -0.43 4.53 0.37
CA ASN A 260 -1.08 3.34 0.94
C ASN A 260 -2.29 3.70 1.83
N GLY A 261 -3.03 4.73 1.42
CA GLY A 261 -4.20 5.25 2.15
C GLY A 261 -5.54 4.78 1.62
N ASP A 262 -5.61 3.64 0.96
CA ASP A 262 -6.83 3.08 0.36
C ASP A 262 -7.98 3.04 1.36
N TRP A 263 -7.73 2.60 2.57
CA TRP A 263 -8.71 2.53 3.65
C TRP A 263 -9.07 3.87 4.28
N SER A 264 -8.33 4.92 3.96
CA SER A 264 -8.64 6.29 4.37
C SER A 264 -9.63 6.98 3.43
N VAL A 265 -9.84 6.45 2.23
CA VAL A 265 -10.86 6.92 1.31
C VAL A 265 -12.22 6.42 1.81
N PRO A 266 -13.21 7.32 2.04
CA PRO A 266 -14.56 6.91 2.40
C PRO A 266 -15.17 5.99 1.35
N TRP A 267 -16.00 5.02 1.78
CA TRP A 267 -16.55 4.03 0.85
C TRP A 267 -17.44 4.64 -0.23
N ASP A 268 -18.15 5.71 0.08
CA ASP A 268 -18.99 6.45 -0.86
C ASP A 268 -18.19 7.26 -1.91
N GLN A 269 -16.87 7.35 -1.73
CA GLN A 269 -15.91 7.98 -2.66
C GLN A 269 -14.99 6.95 -3.33
N TRP A 270 -15.17 5.69 -2.98
CA TRP A 270 -14.37 4.56 -3.48
C TRP A 270 -14.81 4.08 -4.88
#